data_e524f4895e458f8a02988c3b582408c7
#
_entry.id   e524f4895e458f8a02988c3b582408c7
#
_cell.length_a   1.000
_cell.length_b   1.000
_cell.length_c   1.000
_cell.angle_alpha   90.00
_cell.angle_beta   90.00
_cell.angle_gamma   90.00
#
_symmetry.space_group_name_H-M   'P 1'
#
loop_
_entity.id
_entity.type
_entity.pdbx_description
1 polymer ?
#
loop_
_entity_poly.entity_id
_entity_poly.type
_entity_poly.pdbx_seq_one_letter_code
_entity_poly.pdbx_strand_id
1 'polypeptide(L)'
;MPTETLNSVTSPWPFAQWGMDIVEPLPTAAAQKKFLLIATDYFSKWVEAEAYASIKDKDVKRFVWKNIVCQFGIPQVIIADNDP
;
A
#
# COMPACT_ATOMS: atom_id res chain seq x y z
N MET A 1 12.74 -4.77 -15.50
CA MET A 1 12.30 -5.02 -15.05
C MET A 1 12.09 -5.92 -14.85
N PRO A 2 12.31 -6.07 -14.58
CA PRO A 2 12.11 -7.02 -14.41
C PRO A 2 11.07 -7.33 -14.20
N THR A 3 10.84 -7.15 -14.58
CA THR A 3 9.83 -7.34 -14.51
C THR A 3 9.42 -8.57 -14.42
N GLU A 4 10.04 -9.45 -14.54
CA GLU A 4 9.73 -10.62 -14.35
C GLU A 4 9.24 -10.86 -13.13
N THR A 5 9.71 -10.26 -12.32
CA THR A 5 9.20 -10.28 -11.07
C THR A 5 7.77 -10.11 -11.10
N LEU A 6 7.32 -9.36 -12.00
CA LEU A 6 5.96 -9.15 -12.09
C LEU A 6 5.25 -10.38 -12.33
N ASN A 7 5.83 -11.27 -13.02
CA ASN A 7 5.16 -12.47 -13.31
C ASN A 7 4.98 -13.29 -12.12
N SER A 8 5.91 -13.24 -11.23
CA SER A 8 5.80 -14.09 -10.10
C SER A 8 4.81 -13.55 -9.10
N VAL A 9 4.30 -12.37 -9.32
CA VAL A 9 3.36 -11.82 -8.40
C VAL A 9 1.96 -11.98 -8.96
N THR A 10 1.57 -13.19 -9.18
CA THR A 10 0.24 -13.47 -9.68
C THR A 10 -0.66 -13.77 -8.53
N SER A 11 -1.64 -12.96 -8.31
CA SER A 11 -2.55 -13.16 -7.22
C SER A 11 -3.63 -14.17 -7.60
N PRO A 12 -3.90 -15.15 -6.76
CA PRO A 12 -4.88 -16.20 -7.10
C PRO A 12 -6.32 -15.70 -7.06
N TRP A 13 -6.59 -14.68 -6.26
CA TRP A 13 -7.95 -14.13 -6.22
C TRP A 13 -7.89 -12.69 -5.75
N PRO A 14 -8.97 -11.95 -5.89
CA PRO A 14 -8.97 -10.54 -5.53
C PRO A 14 -8.63 -10.32 -4.06
N PHE A 15 -7.87 -9.27 -3.81
CA PHE A 15 -7.54 -8.80 -2.47
C PHE A 15 -6.71 -9.76 -1.63
N ALA A 16 -6.13 -10.78 -2.25
CA ALA A 16 -5.26 -11.71 -1.53
C ALA A 16 -3.85 -11.15 -1.37
N GLN A 17 -3.36 -10.42 -2.35
CA GLN A 17 -1.99 -9.92 -2.34
C GLN A 17 -1.96 -8.45 -2.64
N TRP A 18 -1.30 -7.70 -1.78
CA TRP A 18 -1.23 -6.24 -1.89
C TRP A 18 0.21 -5.78 -1.93
N GLY A 19 0.43 -4.71 -2.68
CA GLY A 19 1.72 -4.04 -2.65
C GLY A 19 1.54 -2.71 -1.95
N MET A 20 2.49 -2.32 -1.10
CA MET A 20 2.43 -1.05 -0.41
C MET A 20 3.65 -0.22 -0.72
N ASP A 21 3.45 1.08 -0.82
CA ASP A 21 4.52 1.99 -1.14
C ASP A 21 4.27 3.32 -0.45
N ILE A 22 5.33 4.10 -0.25
CA ILE A 22 5.22 5.42 0.33
C ILE A 22 5.77 6.42 -0.65
N VAL A 23 4.96 7.40 -0.98
CA VAL A 23 5.39 8.48 -1.87
C VAL A 23 5.72 9.68 -1.02
N GLU A 24 6.93 10.21 -1.19
CA GLU A 24 7.36 11.36 -0.41
C GLU A 24 8.45 12.11 -1.12
N PRO A 25 8.60 13.38 -0.90
CA PRO A 25 7.57 14.22 -0.28
C PRO A 25 6.55 14.65 -1.31
N LEU A 26 5.37 14.97 -0.86
CA LEU A 26 4.36 15.47 -1.76
C LEU A 26 4.70 16.92 -2.11
N PRO A 27 4.51 17.31 -3.35
CA PRO A 27 4.95 18.63 -3.80
C PRO A 27 4.25 19.78 -3.12
N THR A 28 2.98 19.68 -2.91
CA THR A 28 2.31 20.73 -2.21
C THR A 28 1.60 20.12 -1.09
N ALA A 29 2.15 20.21 0.04
CA ALA A 29 1.61 19.54 1.16
C ALA A 29 0.57 20.35 1.83
N ALA A 30 -0.60 20.29 1.37
CA ALA A 30 -1.69 20.97 2.02
C ALA A 30 -1.81 20.41 3.41
N ALA A 31 -2.02 21.26 4.37
CA ALA A 31 -2.19 20.86 5.74
C ALA A 31 -1.00 20.07 6.24
N GLN A 32 0.15 20.33 5.69
CA GLN A 32 1.38 19.74 6.18
C GLN A 32 1.46 18.22 6.02
N LYS A 33 0.65 17.65 5.18
CA LYS A 33 0.75 16.23 4.91
C LYS A 33 1.74 16.02 3.80
N LYS A 34 2.83 15.35 4.12
CA LYS A 34 3.94 15.21 3.20
C LYS A 34 4.11 13.84 2.60
N PHE A 35 3.47 12.83 3.19
CA PHE A 35 3.65 11.45 2.75
C PHE A 35 2.35 10.85 2.30
N LEU A 36 2.40 10.02 1.29
CA LEU A 36 1.22 9.30 0.82
C LEU A 36 1.50 7.80 0.91
N LEU A 37 0.69 7.11 1.68
CA LEU A 37 0.80 5.67 1.81
C LEU A 37 -0.20 5.04 0.85
N ILE A 38 0.28 4.18 -0.03
CA ILE A 38 -0.52 3.59 -1.08
C ILE A 38 -0.48 2.09 -0.99
N ALA A 39 -1.63 1.45 -1.12
CA ALA A 39 -1.71 0.01 -1.20
C ALA A 39 -2.49 -0.36 -2.45
N THR A 40 -1.97 -1.29 -3.22
CA THR A 40 -2.59 -1.71 -4.47
C THR A 40 -2.82 -3.22 -4.44
N ASP A 41 -4.04 -3.63 -4.77
CA ASP A 41 -4.35 -5.04 -4.90
C ASP A 41 -3.86 -5.51 -6.26
N TYR A 42 -3.01 -6.53 -6.27
CA TYR A 42 -2.41 -6.98 -7.51
C TYR A 42 -3.42 -7.60 -8.48
N PHE A 43 -4.47 -8.18 -7.96
CA PHE A 43 -5.44 -8.84 -8.82
C PHE A 43 -6.34 -7.82 -9.52
N SER A 44 -6.97 -6.94 -8.75
CA SER A 44 -7.96 -6.01 -9.31
C SER A 44 -7.40 -4.66 -9.66
N LYS A 45 -6.22 -4.35 -9.16
CA LYS A 45 -5.59 -3.03 -9.30
C LYS A 45 -6.32 -1.96 -8.49
N TRP A 46 -7.10 -2.37 -7.54
CA TRP A 46 -7.75 -1.44 -6.63
C TRP A 46 -6.69 -0.74 -5.77
N VAL A 47 -6.88 0.51 -5.51
CA VAL A 47 -5.91 1.30 -4.76
C VAL A 47 -6.56 1.92 -3.54
N GLU A 48 -5.88 1.80 -2.40
CA GLU A 48 -6.24 2.52 -1.20
C GLU A 48 -5.08 3.45 -0.89
N ALA A 49 -5.37 4.67 -0.48
CA ALA A 49 -4.32 5.63 -0.21
C ALA A 49 -4.71 6.57 0.91
N GLU A 50 -3.73 7.04 1.65
CA GLU A 50 -4.00 7.99 2.72
C GLU A 50 -2.77 8.88 2.93
N ALA A 51 -2.99 10.16 3.17
CA ALA A 51 -1.89 11.11 3.34
C ALA A 51 -1.61 11.33 4.81
N TYR A 52 -0.33 11.50 5.15
CA TYR A 52 0.12 11.66 6.52
C TYR A 52 1.14 12.77 6.64
N ALA A 53 1.16 13.44 7.78
CA ALA A 53 2.21 14.40 8.06
C ALA A 53 3.51 13.68 8.36
N SER A 54 3.43 12.54 9.02
CA SER A 54 4.57 11.67 9.23
C SER A 54 4.04 10.26 9.30
N ILE A 55 4.86 9.29 8.96
CA ILE A 55 4.44 7.90 8.95
C ILE A 55 5.30 7.11 9.91
N LYS A 56 4.65 6.41 10.84
CA LYS A 56 5.30 5.54 11.79
C LYS A 56 4.71 4.15 11.68
N ASP A 57 5.34 3.20 12.33
CA ASP A 57 4.85 1.82 12.26
C ASP A 57 3.38 1.70 12.65
N LYS A 58 2.96 2.42 13.65
CA LYS A 58 1.59 2.31 14.08
C LYS A 58 0.63 2.87 13.03
N ASP A 59 1.08 3.83 12.25
CA ASP A 59 0.24 4.39 11.21
C ASP A 59 0.06 3.39 10.08
N VAL A 60 1.13 2.67 9.74
CA VAL A 60 1.06 1.66 8.71
C VAL A 60 0.13 0.53 9.15
N LYS A 61 0.26 0.10 10.40
CA LYS A 61 -0.59 -0.97 10.91
C LYS A 61 -2.05 -0.56 10.91
N ARG A 62 -2.34 0.67 11.30
CA ARG A 62 -3.70 1.16 11.31
C ARG A 62 -4.26 1.26 9.91
N PHE A 63 -3.43 1.70 8.96
CA PHE A 63 -3.84 1.82 7.58
C PHE A 63 -4.22 0.45 7.03
N VAL A 64 -3.38 -0.54 7.26
CA VAL A 64 -3.65 -1.89 6.78
C VAL A 64 -4.94 -2.41 7.41
N TRP A 65 -5.09 -2.24 8.69
CA TRP A 65 -6.29 -2.73 9.37
C TRP A 65 -7.54 -2.05 8.82
N LYS A 66 -7.51 -0.74 8.75
CA LYS A 66 -8.69 0.00 8.36
C LYS A 66 -9.02 -0.13 6.89
N ASN A 67 -8.03 -0.03 6.05
CA ASN A 67 -8.28 0.04 4.61
C ASN A 67 -8.23 -1.30 3.91
N ILE A 68 -7.59 -2.28 4.49
CA ILE A 68 -7.49 -3.58 3.86
C ILE A 68 -8.28 -4.63 4.63
N VAL A 69 -7.91 -4.86 5.88
CA VAL A 69 -8.51 -5.95 6.63
C VAL A 69 -10.00 -5.73 6.87
N CYS A 70 -10.38 -4.55 7.28
CA CYS A 70 -11.78 -4.29 7.59
C CYS A 70 -12.66 -4.23 6.36
N GLN A 71 -12.09 -3.92 5.21
CA GLN A 71 -12.88 -3.84 4.00
C GLN A 71 -12.85 -5.09 3.16
N PHE A 72 -11.71 -5.78 3.11
CA PHE A 72 -11.53 -6.88 2.19
C PHE A 72 -11.14 -8.19 2.85
N GLY A 73 -10.90 -8.17 4.16
CA GLY A 73 -10.47 -9.37 4.85
C GLY A 73 -8.96 -9.42 5.00
N ILE A 74 -8.48 -10.44 5.67
CA ILE A 74 -7.05 -10.58 5.93
C ILE A 74 -6.35 -11.06 4.66
N PRO A 75 -5.38 -10.30 4.17
CA PRO A 75 -4.71 -10.69 2.94
C PRO A 75 -3.76 -11.85 3.17
N GLN A 76 -3.46 -12.55 2.09
CA GLN A 76 -2.51 -13.63 2.16
C GLN A 76 -1.10 -13.07 2.34
N VAL A 77 -0.80 -11.98 1.66
CA VAL A 77 0.52 -11.37 1.77
C VAL A 77 0.45 -9.90 1.42
N ILE A 78 1.29 -9.11 2.07
CA ILE A 78 1.46 -7.71 1.74
C ILE A 78 2.94 -7.50 1.48
N ILE A 79 3.25 -6.97 0.30
CA ILE A 79 4.63 -6.73 -0.10
C ILE A 79 4.92 -5.24 0.03
N ALA A 80 5.82 -4.90 0.91
CA ALA A 80 6.19 -3.50 1.11
C ALA A 80 7.42 -3.19 0.28
N ASP A 81 7.31 -2.16 -0.52
CA ASP A 81 8.39 -1.83 -1.41
C ASP A 81 8.95 -0.49 -1.09
N ASN A 82 9.23 -0.21 0.12
CA ASN A 82 9.77 1.05 0.49
C ASN A 82 11.16 0.87 0.90
N ASP A 83 11.99 0.40 0.14
CA ASP A 83 13.28 0.19 0.44
C ASP A 83 14.00 1.34 0.82
N PRO A 84 14.64 1.44 1.82
CA PRO A 84 15.38 2.62 2.25
C PRO A 84 16.55 2.91 1.39
#